data_28b70b92f219fd8eb6364e17e6786138
#
_entry.id   28b70b92f219fd8eb6364e17e6786138
#
_cell.length_a   1.000
_cell.length_b   1.000
_cell.length_c   1.000
_cell.angle_alpha   90.00
_cell.angle_beta   90.00
_cell.angle_gamma   90.00
#
_symmetry.space_group_name_H-M   'P 1'
#
loop_
_entity.id
_entity.type
_entity.pdbx_description
1 polymer ?
#
loop_
_entity_poly.entity_id
_entity_poly.type
_entity_poly.pdbx_seq_one_letter_code
_entity_poly.pdbx_strand_id
1 'polypeptide(L)'
;SADTDQEEVADVVEKYDFIAVPVVDANGRLLGAITVDDVIDVIEEEATEDIYKMAGSSAEEEESESILHVARYRLPWLLVCLVGTQLSTMVQVLASNRVEMYAQVSVFTAAIMAMAGNTSLQSATTTVRRLALDTLPRSRFPKHILREVMVALLMGAACGVVATLFALLFRHDPLIGLALGIAMAVGMSAASLLGAAMPLILDIFGVDPAVASGPLVSTINDSLALAVYFGVATMILVTIG
;
A
#
# COMPACT_ATOMS: atom_id res chain seq x y z
N SER A 1 -6.23 -24.87 20.95
CA SER A 1 -7.46 -25.53 20.52
C SER A 1 -7.32 -25.99 19.07
N ALA A 2 -8.07 -27.05 18.64
CA ALA A 2 -8.11 -27.48 17.23
C ALA A 2 -8.72 -26.42 16.30
N ASP A 3 -9.47 -25.44 16.85
CA ASP A 3 -10.06 -24.33 16.10
C ASP A 3 -9.19 -23.05 16.12
N THR A 4 -7.99 -23.11 16.73
CA THR A 4 -7.05 -21.98 16.75
C THR A 4 -6.45 -21.81 15.35
N ASP A 5 -6.32 -20.55 14.90
CA ASP A 5 -5.70 -20.18 13.65
C ASP A 5 -4.26 -20.69 13.58
N GLN A 6 -3.84 -21.20 12.43
CA GLN A 6 -2.50 -21.76 12.25
C GLN A 6 -1.39 -20.70 12.35
N GLU A 7 -1.65 -19.46 11.95
CA GLU A 7 -0.73 -18.34 12.11
C GLU A 7 -0.50 -18.03 13.60
N GLU A 8 -1.57 -18.03 14.42
CA GLU A 8 -1.45 -17.85 15.87
C GLU A 8 -0.63 -18.98 16.53
N VAL A 9 -0.77 -20.21 16.03
CA VAL A 9 0.02 -21.36 16.50
C VAL A 9 1.49 -21.18 16.14
N ALA A 10 1.79 -20.72 14.92
CA ALA A 10 3.15 -20.44 14.47
C ALA A 10 3.82 -19.37 15.33
N ASP A 11 3.11 -18.27 15.63
CA ASP A 11 3.57 -17.22 16.54
C ASP A 11 3.91 -17.73 17.94
N VAL A 12 3.07 -18.62 18.49
CA VAL A 12 3.32 -19.24 19.81
C VAL A 12 4.59 -20.08 19.78
N VAL A 13 4.80 -20.89 18.73
CA VAL A 13 6.00 -21.73 18.57
C VAL A 13 7.24 -20.85 18.46
N GLU A 14 7.22 -19.81 17.63
CA GLU A 14 8.34 -18.87 17.48
C GLU A 14 8.65 -18.11 18.77
N LYS A 15 7.62 -17.60 19.45
CA LYS A 15 7.77 -16.77 20.64
C LYS A 15 8.34 -17.51 21.86
N TYR A 16 8.04 -18.79 21.99
CA TYR A 16 8.41 -19.61 23.15
C TYR A 16 9.46 -20.67 22.85
N ASP A 17 9.96 -20.72 21.61
CA ASP A 17 10.92 -21.73 21.14
C ASP A 17 10.45 -23.17 21.39
N PHE A 18 9.15 -23.45 21.20
CA PHE A 18 8.60 -24.77 21.40
C PHE A 18 8.98 -25.72 20.26
N ILE A 19 9.34 -26.96 20.62
CA ILE A 19 9.59 -28.02 19.64
C ILE A 19 8.28 -28.67 19.17
N ALA A 20 7.25 -28.65 20.02
CA ALA A 20 5.93 -29.17 19.72
C ALA A 20 4.89 -28.50 20.63
N VAL A 21 3.67 -28.36 20.11
CA VAL A 21 2.52 -27.78 20.82
C VAL A 21 1.37 -28.81 20.86
N PRO A 22 0.79 -29.10 22.03
CA PRO A 22 -0.33 -30.01 22.12
C PRO A 22 -1.60 -29.39 21.55
N VAL A 23 -2.38 -30.20 20.81
CA VAL A 23 -3.70 -29.82 20.26
C VAL A 23 -4.78 -30.51 21.08
N VAL A 24 -5.78 -29.75 21.55
CA VAL A 24 -6.86 -30.22 22.38
C VAL A 24 -8.24 -29.96 21.78
N ASP A 25 -9.22 -30.79 22.11
CA ASP A 25 -10.63 -30.55 21.80
C ASP A 25 -11.28 -29.50 22.74
N ALA A 26 -12.54 -29.16 22.48
CA ALA A 26 -13.32 -28.25 23.35
C ALA A 26 -13.46 -28.70 24.81
N ASN A 27 -13.18 -29.97 25.13
CA ASN A 27 -13.22 -30.53 26.47
C ASN A 27 -11.84 -30.63 27.12
N GLY A 28 -10.79 -30.13 26.44
CA GLY A 28 -9.41 -30.21 26.92
C GLY A 28 -8.76 -31.59 26.76
N ARG A 29 -9.32 -32.50 25.95
CA ARG A 29 -8.70 -33.79 25.65
C ARG A 29 -7.68 -33.65 24.55
N LEU A 30 -6.52 -34.25 24.75
CA LEU A 30 -5.44 -34.28 23.77
C LEU A 30 -5.89 -34.99 22.49
N LEU A 31 -5.82 -34.31 21.37
CA LEU A 31 -6.07 -34.84 20.03
C LEU A 31 -4.78 -35.25 19.33
N GLY A 32 -3.69 -34.49 19.54
CA GLY A 32 -2.39 -34.70 18.93
C GLY A 32 -1.39 -33.63 19.34
N ALA A 33 -0.34 -33.49 18.56
CA ALA A 33 0.64 -32.42 18.70
C ALA A 33 1.08 -31.96 17.31
N ILE A 34 1.31 -30.66 17.18
CA ILE A 34 1.96 -30.04 16.02
C ILE A 34 3.42 -29.87 16.37
N THR A 35 4.32 -30.29 15.48
CA THR A 35 5.77 -30.18 15.69
C THR A 35 6.34 -28.98 14.93
N VAL A 36 7.54 -28.56 15.27
CA VAL A 36 8.18 -27.36 14.69
C VAL A 36 8.39 -27.49 13.18
N ASP A 37 8.55 -28.67 12.64
CA ASP A 37 8.63 -28.93 11.22
C ASP A 37 7.32 -28.62 10.48
N ASP A 38 6.17 -29.02 11.04
CA ASP A 38 4.84 -28.63 10.51
C ASP A 38 4.65 -27.11 10.56
N VAL A 39 5.14 -26.46 11.62
CA VAL A 39 5.04 -25.00 11.79
C VAL A 39 5.90 -24.24 10.78
N ILE A 40 7.05 -24.77 10.37
CA ILE A 40 7.88 -24.15 9.31
C ILE A 40 7.11 -24.11 7.99
N ASP A 41 6.41 -25.19 7.64
CA ASP A 41 5.58 -25.23 6.42
C ASP A 41 4.46 -24.20 6.48
N VAL A 42 3.77 -24.07 7.65
CA VAL A 42 2.74 -23.05 7.87
C VAL A 42 3.30 -21.62 7.69
N ILE A 43 4.47 -21.32 8.24
CA ILE A 43 5.10 -19.99 8.09
C ILE A 43 5.38 -19.68 6.62
N GLU A 44 5.80 -20.66 5.83
CA GLU A 44 6.05 -20.49 4.40
C GLU A 44 4.75 -20.29 3.62
N GLU A 45 3.70 -21.05 3.95
CA GLU A 45 2.37 -20.91 3.35
C GLU A 45 1.76 -19.54 3.63
N GLU A 46 1.75 -19.07 4.88
CA GLU A 46 1.23 -17.75 5.27
C GLU A 46 2.01 -16.60 4.60
N ALA A 47 3.35 -16.68 4.61
CA ALA A 47 4.17 -15.67 3.93
C ALA A 47 3.90 -15.61 2.42
N THR A 48 3.62 -16.75 1.80
CA THR A 48 3.26 -16.86 0.39
C THR A 48 1.86 -16.28 0.14
N GLU A 49 0.90 -16.61 1.00
CA GLU A 49 -0.48 -16.09 0.93
C GLU A 49 -0.48 -14.56 1.03
N ASP A 50 0.27 -13.98 1.96
CA ASP A 50 0.44 -12.54 2.12
C ASP A 50 0.93 -11.87 0.82
N ILE A 51 1.93 -12.47 0.16
CA ILE A 51 2.45 -11.94 -1.11
C ILE A 51 1.36 -11.92 -2.18
N TYR A 52 0.57 -13.00 -2.30
CA TYR A 52 -0.52 -13.06 -3.27
C TYR A 52 -1.64 -12.06 -2.94
N LYS A 53 -2.05 -11.94 -1.68
CA LYS A 53 -3.05 -10.96 -1.22
C LYS A 53 -2.60 -9.53 -1.52
N MET A 54 -1.33 -9.20 -1.26
CA MET A 54 -0.75 -7.90 -1.57
C MET A 54 -0.75 -7.59 -3.08
N ALA A 55 -0.66 -8.60 -3.93
CA ALA A 55 -0.75 -8.46 -5.38
C ALA A 55 -2.20 -8.45 -5.92
N GLY A 56 -3.20 -8.71 -5.08
CA GLY A 56 -4.60 -8.88 -5.51
C GLY A 56 -4.85 -10.20 -6.25
N SER A 57 -4.10 -11.22 -5.89
CA SER A 57 -4.12 -12.58 -6.43
C SER A 57 -4.43 -13.59 -5.29
N SER A 58 -4.37 -14.88 -5.56
CA SER A 58 -4.57 -15.94 -4.57
C SER A 58 -3.53 -17.05 -4.75
N ALA A 59 -3.05 -17.64 -3.66
CA ALA A 59 -2.16 -18.79 -3.71
C ALA A 59 -2.83 -20.01 -4.41
N GLU A 60 -4.15 -20.14 -4.31
CA GLU A 60 -4.92 -21.19 -5.01
C GLU A 60 -4.80 -21.13 -6.54
N GLU A 61 -4.34 -20.02 -7.10
CA GLU A 61 -4.10 -19.88 -8.55
C GLU A 61 -2.94 -20.75 -9.02
N GLU A 62 -1.92 -20.98 -8.18
CA GLU A 62 -0.72 -21.73 -8.52
C GLU A 62 -1.03 -23.20 -8.79
N GLU A 63 -2.05 -23.75 -8.13
CA GLU A 63 -2.50 -25.14 -8.32
C GLU A 63 -3.37 -25.33 -9.57
N SER A 64 -3.80 -24.23 -10.20
CA SER A 64 -4.76 -24.29 -11.30
C SER A 64 -4.15 -24.03 -12.66
N GLU A 65 -4.18 -25.03 -13.55
CA GLU A 65 -3.83 -24.88 -14.97
C GLU A 65 -4.92 -24.17 -15.80
N SER A 66 -6.09 -23.88 -15.21
CA SER A 66 -7.23 -23.30 -15.93
C SER A 66 -7.17 -21.77 -16.00
N ILE A 67 -7.02 -21.22 -17.21
CA ILE A 67 -7.00 -19.77 -17.47
C ILE A 67 -8.27 -19.08 -16.92
N LEU A 68 -9.45 -19.71 -17.08
CA LEU A 68 -10.71 -19.13 -16.58
C LEU A 68 -10.78 -19.11 -15.06
N HIS A 69 -10.20 -20.08 -14.40
CA HIS A 69 -10.12 -20.14 -12.94
C HIS A 69 -9.26 -18.98 -12.40
N VAL A 70 -8.05 -18.83 -12.91
CA VAL A 70 -7.16 -17.72 -12.57
C VAL A 70 -7.81 -16.35 -12.83
N ALA A 71 -8.42 -16.18 -14.02
CA ALA A 71 -9.10 -14.93 -14.34
C ALA A 71 -10.25 -14.59 -13.37
N ARG A 72 -10.96 -15.60 -12.85
CA ARG A 72 -12.06 -15.40 -11.89
C ARG A 72 -11.59 -14.87 -10.53
N TYR A 73 -10.40 -15.22 -10.09
CA TYR A 73 -9.79 -14.69 -8.85
C TYR A 73 -9.31 -13.24 -9.02
N ARG A 74 -8.64 -12.92 -10.12
CA ARG A 74 -8.06 -11.60 -10.36
C ARG A 74 -9.07 -10.55 -10.80
N LEU A 75 -10.07 -10.95 -11.57
CA LEU A 75 -11.05 -10.01 -12.16
C LEU A 75 -11.80 -9.15 -11.14
N PRO A 76 -12.29 -9.65 -10.00
CA PRO A 76 -12.97 -8.81 -8.99
C PRO A 76 -12.10 -7.66 -8.51
N TRP A 77 -10.82 -7.90 -8.21
CA TRP A 77 -9.89 -6.87 -7.78
C TRP A 77 -9.63 -5.83 -8.88
N LEU A 78 -9.49 -6.28 -10.13
CA LEU A 78 -9.34 -5.36 -11.27
C LEU A 78 -10.61 -4.51 -11.50
N LEU A 79 -11.78 -5.06 -11.28
CA LEU A 79 -13.03 -4.30 -11.36
C LEU A 79 -13.14 -3.26 -10.23
N VAL A 80 -12.74 -3.60 -9.02
CA VAL A 80 -12.65 -2.62 -7.91
C VAL A 80 -11.70 -1.49 -8.28
N CYS A 81 -10.52 -1.80 -8.80
CA CYS A 81 -9.57 -0.79 -9.29
C CYS A 81 -10.17 0.05 -10.42
N LEU A 82 -10.84 -0.58 -11.40
CA LEU A 82 -11.44 0.14 -12.51
C LEU A 82 -12.51 1.13 -12.05
N VAL A 83 -13.37 0.73 -11.11
CA VAL A 83 -14.39 1.62 -10.54
C VAL A 83 -13.69 2.76 -9.75
N GLY A 84 -12.70 2.44 -8.97
CA GLY A 84 -11.96 3.42 -8.18
C GLY A 84 -11.16 4.42 -9.02
N THR A 85 -10.61 4.01 -10.18
CA THR A 85 -9.93 4.95 -11.10
C THR A 85 -10.89 5.99 -11.70
N GLN A 86 -12.22 5.76 -11.65
CA GLN A 86 -13.17 6.80 -12.03
C GLN A 86 -13.14 8.01 -11.10
N LEU A 87 -12.76 7.82 -9.81
CA LEU A 87 -12.53 8.94 -8.89
C LEU A 87 -11.34 9.80 -9.35
N SER A 88 -10.27 9.17 -9.78
CA SER A 88 -9.11 9.86 -10.35
C SER A 88 -9.47 10.64 -11.62
N THR A 89 -10.30 10.05 -12.48
CA THR A 89 -10.85 10.73 -13.66
C THR A 89 -11.70 11.94 -13.28
N MET A 90 -12.54 11.82 -12.24
CA MET A 90 -13.35 12.93 -11.74
C MET A 90 -12.49 14.08 -11.19
N VAL A 91 -11.42 13.77 -10.46
CA VAL A 91 -10.44 14.76 -9.99
C VAL A 91 -9.81 15.49 -11.18
N GLN A 92 -9.42 14.81 -12.25
CA GLN A 92 -8.86 15.41 -13.46
C GLN A 92 -9.88 16.31 -14.17
N VAL A 93 -11.12 15.90 -14.30
CA VAL A 93 -12.19 16.71 -14.91
C VAL A 93 -12.44 17.98 -14.09
N LEU A 94 -12.48 17.88 -12.76
CA LEU A 94 -12.62 19.05 -11.90
C LEU A 94 -11.41 20.00 -12.02
N ALA A 95 -10.21 19.45 -12.09
CA ALA A 95 -8.99 20.23 -12.29
C ALA A 95 -8.96 20.93 -13.66
N SER A 96 -9.40 20.26 -14.74
CA SER A 96 -9.41 20.84 -16.07
C SER A 96 -10.27 22.09 -16.19
N ASN A 97 -11.30 22.23 -15.34
CA ASN A 97 -12.18 23.38 -15.29
C ASN A 97 -11.70 24.51 -14.35
N ARG A 98 -10.65 24.27 -13.57
CA ARG A 98 -10.20 25.18 -12.50
C ARG A 98 -8.76 25.66 -12.67
N VAL A 99 -7.92 24.91 -13.37
CA VAL A 99 -6.50 25.19 -13.55
C VAL A 99 -6.27 25.80 -14.92
N GLU A 100 -5.94 27.07 -15.00
CA GLU A 100 -5.71 27.79 -16.27
C GLU A 100 -4.63 27.12 -17.13
N MET A 101 -3.58 26.62 -16.49
CA MET A 101 -2.47 25.92 -17.15
C MET A 101 -2.63 24.39 -17.13
N TYR A 102 -3.87 23.87 -17.06
CA TYR A 102 -4.13 22.45 -16.93
C TYR A 102 -3.39 21.59 -17.96
N ALA A 103 -3.45 21.97 -19.24
CA ALA A 103 -2.79 21.24 -20.31
C ALA A 103 -1.26 21.13 -20.13
N GLN A 104 -0.64 22.10 -19.45
CA GLN A 104 0.80 22.10 -19.20
C GLN A 104 1.19 21.23 -18.01
N VAL A 105 0.40 21.26 -16.95
CA VAL A 105 0.66 20.45 -15.74
C VAL A 105 0.19 19.01 -15.89
N SER A 106 -0.87 18.73 -16.66
CA SER A 106 -1.41 17.38 -16.83
C SER A 106 -0.43 16.39 -17.46
N VAL A 107 0.56 16.87 -18.22
CA VAL A 107 1.63 16.04 -18.80
C VAL A 107 2.41 15.26 -17.72
N PHE A 108 2.49 15.77 -16.50
CA PHE A 108 3.23 15.16 -15.40
C PHE A 108 2.39 14.25 -14.50
N THR A 109 1.10 14.12 -14.75
CA THR A 109 0.19 13.31 -13.89
C THR A 109 0.63 11.86 -13.80
N ALA A 110 1.08 11.26 -14.90
CA ALA A 110 1.57 9.88 -14.91
C ALA A 110 2.78 9.69 -13.98
N ALA A 111 3.72 10.63 -13.99
CA ALA A 111 4.90 10.57 -13.11
C ALA A 111 4.50 10.72 -11.63
N ILE A 112 3.60 11.66 -11.32
CA ILE A 112 3.10 11.88 -9.95
C ILE A 112 2.38 10.63 -9.44
N MET A 113 1.46 10.05 -10.22
CA MET A 113 0.72 8.85 -9.83
C MET A 113 1.65 7.66 -9.61
N ALA A 114 2.59 7.42 -10.54
CA ALA A 114 3.54 6.31 -10.43
C ALA A 114 4.42 6.44 -9.18
N MET A 115 4.96 7.63 -8.89
CA MET A 115 5.82 7.84 -7.72
C MET A 115 5.03 7.76 -6.40
N ALA A 116 3.82 8.31 -6.36
CA ALA A 116 2.94 8.20 -5.21
C ALA A 116 2.53 6.73 -4.98
N GLY A 117 2.15 5.99 -6.03
CA GLY A 117 1.80 4.56 -5.96
C GLY A 117 2.93 3.71 -5.40
N ASN A 118 4.14 3.87 -5.95
CA ASN A 118 5.32 3.15 -5.47
C ASN A 118 5.63 3.47 -3.99
N THR A 119 5.52 4.73 -3.58
CA THR A 119 5.77 5.14 -2.19
C THR A 119 4.72 4.57 -1.25
N SER A 120 3.45 4.60 -1.64
CA SER A 120 2.36 4.00 -0.87
C SER A 120 2.57 2.50 -0.68
N LEU A 121 2.91 1.78 -1.76
CA LEU A 121 3.19 0.35 -1.70
C LEU A 121 4.39 0.03 -0.79
N GLN A 122 5.49 0.78 -0.88
CA GLN A 122 6.64 0.60 0.00
C GLN A 122 6.29 0.77 1.48
N SER A 123 5.51 1.80 1.83
CA SER A 123 5.07 2.04 3.20
C SER A 123 4.08 0.97 3.67
N ALA A 124 3.16 0.53 2.80
CA ALA A 124 2.21 -0.54 3.12
C ALA A 124 2.93 -1.87 3.37
N THR A 125 3.82 -2.29 2.46
CA THR A 125 4.60 -3.52 2.60
C THR A 125 5.43 -3.53 3.88
N THR A 126 6.09 -2.40 4.20
CA THR A 126 6.86 -2.28 5.45
C THR A 126 5.97 -2.40 6.68
N THR A 127 4.75 -1.88 6.63
CA THR A 127 3.79 -1.92 7.73
C THR A 127 3.21 -3.31 7.91
N VAL A 128 2.73 -3.95 6.83
CA VAL A 128 2.24 -5.35 6.84
C VAL A 128 3.30 -6.28 7.41
N ARG A 129 4.53 -6.23 6.89
CA ARG A 129 5.64 -7.06 7.38
C ARG A 129 5.90 -6.88 8.87
N ARG A 130 5.75 -5.67 9.42
CA ARG A 130 5.93 -5.42 10.84
C ARG A 130 4.77 -5.90 11.70
N LEU A 131 3.57 -5.92 11.16
CA LEU A 131 2.39 -6.51 11.80
C LEU A 131 2.52 -8.03 11.82
N ALA A 132 2.78 -8.65 10.70
CA ALA A 132 2.98 -10.10 10.57
C ALA A 132 4.08 -10.66 11.47
N LEU A 133 5.12 -9.88 11.80
CA LEU A 133 6.18 -10.27 12.74
C LEU A 133 5.93 -9.82 14.18
N ASP A 134 4.75 -9.39 14.57
CA ASP A 134 4.40 -8.81 15.90
C ASP A 134 5.43 -7.78 16.43
N THR A 135 6.17 -7.13 15.51
CA THR A 135 7.23 -6.16 15.88
C THR A 135 6.72 -4.73 16.06
N LEU A 136 5.43 -4.48 15.79
CA LEU A 136 4.82 -3.15 15.82
C LEU A 136 3.63 -3.10 16.78
N PRO A 137 3.86 -2.91 18.10
CA PRO A 137 2.77 -2.78 19.06
C PRO A 137 1.92 -1.53 18.78
N ARG A 138 0.62 -1.61 19.02
CA ARG A 138 -0.37 -0.53 18.77
C ARG A 138 0.03 0.82 19.35
N SER A 139 0.71 0.84 20.49
CA SER A 139 1.23 2.07 21.11
C SER A 139 2.26 2.82 20.26
N ARG A 140 2.88 2.15 19.29
CA ARG A 140 3.90 2.72 18.40
C ARG A 140 3.37 3.09 17.01
N PHE A 141 2.10 2.84 16.69
CA PHE A 141 1.48 3.17 15.40
C PHE A 141 1.71 4.63 14.98
N PRO A 142 1.43 5.65 15.81
CA PRO A 142 1.65 7.04 15.39
C PRO A 142 3.11 7.37 15.08
N LYS A 143 4.04 6.77 15.83
CA LYS A 143 5.47 6.95 15.61
C LYS A 143 5.94 6.28 14.32
N HIS A 144 5.39 5.12 14.00
CA HIS A 144 5.67 4.41 12.75
C HIS A 144 5.18 5.22 11.55
N ILE A 145 3.92 5.68 11.57
CA ILE A 145 3.35 6.52 10.51
C ILE A 145 4.19 7.79 10.31
N LEU A 146 4.52 8.49 11.39
CA LEU A 146 5.35 9.69 11.29
C LEU A 146 6.71 9.40 10.64
N ARG A 147 7.34 8.29 10.99
CA ARG A 147 8.61 7.86 10.39
C ARG A 147 8.46 7.62 8.89
N GLU A 148 7.44 6.88 8.46
CA GLU A 148 7.19 6.58 7.05
C GLU A 148 6.95 7.87 6.25
N VAL A 149 6.13 8.79 6.78
CA VAL A 149 5.89 10.10 6.15
C VAL A 149 7.17 10.94 6.05
N MET A 150 8.02 10.95 7.07
CA MET A 150 9.30 11.68 7.02
C MET A 150 10.28 11.09 6.01
N VAL A 151 10.33 9.76 5.88
CA VAL A 151 11.11 9.07 4.84
C VAL A 151 10.58 9.43 3.45
N ALA A 152 9.25 9.40 3.27
CA ALA A 152 8.62 9.77 2.01
C ALA A 152 8.84 11.25 1.65
N LEU A 153 8.85 12.15 2.62
CA LEU A 153 9.16 13.57 2.41
C LEU A 153 10.59 13.74 1.89
N LEU A 154 11.55 13.03 2.47
CA LEU A 154 12.94 13.07 2.03
C LEU A 154 13.10 12.51 0.60
N MET A 155 12.51 11.33 0.33
CA MET A 155 12.51 10.72 -1.00
C MET A 155 11.78 11.60 -2.01
N GLY A 156 10.63 12.15 -1.63
CA GLY A 156 9.82 13.04 -2.45
C GLY A 156 10.53 14.35 -2.79
N ALA A 157 11.30 14.91 -1.85
CA ALA A 157 12.14 16.08 -2.12
C ALA A 157 13.24 15.75 -3.14
N ALA A 158 13.91 14.61 -2.99
CA ALA A 158 14.93 14.18 -3.96
C ALA A 158 14.34 13.94 -5.36
N CYS A 159 13.25 13.18 -5.45
CA CYS A 159 12.53 12.95 -6.70
C CYS A 159 11.97 14.26 -7.29
N GLY A 160 11.49 15.16 -6.43
CA GLY A 160 10.99 16.47 -6.81
C GLY A 160 12.06 17.35 -7.46
N VAL A 161 13.29 17.34 -6.95
CA VAL A 161 14.44 18.03 -7.61
C VAL A 161 14.67 17.47 -8.99
N VAL A 162 14.71 16.15 -9.13
CA VAL A 162 14.90 15.51 -10.46
C VAL A 162 13.77 15.87 -11.41
N ALA A 163 12.52 15.78 -10.95
CA ALA A 163 11.35 16.12 -11.76
C ALA A 163 11.33 17.60 -12.19
N THR A 164 11.74 18.50 -11.29
CA THR A 164 11.91 19.94 -11.59
C THR A 164 12.95 20.15 -12.70
N LEU A 165 14.11 19.49 -12.61
CA LEU A 165 15.15 19.60 -13.63
C LEU A 165 14.65 19.09 -14.99
N PHE A 166 13.94 17.98 -15.03
CA PHE A 166 13.31 17.48 -16.26
C PHE A 166 12.27 18.47 -16.81
N ALA A 167 11.42 19.03 -15.96
CA ALA A 167 10.43 20.02 -16.39
C ALA A 167 11.10 21.28 -16.99
N LEU A 168 12.18 21.75 -16.39
CA LEU A 168 12.97 22.88 -16.91
C LEU A 168 13.59 22.57 -18.27
N LEU A 169 14.11 21.37 -18.48
CA LEU A 169 14.71 20.95 -19.75
C LEU A 169 13.68 20.88 -20.89
N PHE A 170 12.46 20.40 -20.61
CA PHE A 170 11.45 20.17 -21.65
C PHE A 170 10.49 21.34 -21.85
N ARG A 171 10.20 22.11 -20.80
CA ARG A 171 9.18 23.15 -20.82
C ARG A 171 9.75 24.56 -20.69
N HIS A 172 10.98 24.70 -20.21
CA HIS A 172 11.66 25.97 -19.96
C HIS A 172 10.87 26.92 -19.02
N ASP A 173 9.93 26.39 -18.24
CA ASP A 173 9.12 27.15 -17.30
C ASP A 173 9.51 26.81 -15.85
N PRO A 174 10.20 27.72 -15.13
CA PRO A 174 10.64 27.48 -13.77
C PRO A 174 9.48 27.31 -12.78
N LEU A 175 8.35 27.96 -13.05
CA LEU A 175 7.19 27.91 -12.15
C LEU A 175 6.51 26.54 -12.18
N ILE A 176 6.35 25.96 -13.36
CA ILE A 176 5.84 24.59 -13.54
C ILE A 176 6.80 23.59 -12.91
N GLY A 177 8.12 23.76 -13.10
CA GLY A 177 9.12 22.91 -12.48
C GLY A 177 9.05 22.94 -10.96
N LEU A 178 8.95 24.11 -10.36
CA LEU A 178 8.82 24.28 -8.91
C LEU A 178 7.52 23.65 -8.39
N ALA A 179 6.40 23.89 -9.06
CA ALA A 179 5.11 23.30 -8.71
C ALA A 179 5.17 21.77 -8.73
N LEU A 180 5.79 21.18 -9.77
CA LEU A 180 5.98 19.75 -9.89
C LEU A 180 6.85 19.18 -8.75
N GLY A 181 7.96 19.83 -8.42
CA GLY A 181 8.86 19.40 -7.36
C GLY A 181 8.21 19.40 -5.99
N ILE A 182 7.49 20.47 -5.63
CA ILE A 182 6.77 20.56 -4.37
C ILE A 182 5.62 19.53 -4.32
N ALA A 183 4.86 19.43 -5.41
CA ALA A 183 3.77 18.46 -5.50
C ALA A 183 4.26 17.01 -5.37
N MET A 184 5.45 16.68 -5.90
CA MET A 184 6.09 15.38 -5.74
C MET A 184 6.37 15.09 -4.26
N ALA A 185 6.99 16.02 -3.54
CA ALA A 185 7.31 15.84 -2.12
C ALA A 185 6.05 15.69 -1.26
N VAL A 186 5.04 16.55 -1.45
CA VAL A 186 3.78 16.50 -0.70
C VAL A 186 2.96 15.27 -1.09
N GLY A 187 2.86 14.95 -2.39
CA GLY A 187 2.12 13.81 -2.90
C GLY A 187 2.66 12.47 -2.40
N MET A 188 3.97 12.27 -2.45
CA MET A 188 4.62 11.06 -1.93
C MET A 188 4.45 10.95 -0.41
N SER A 189 4.49 12.07 0.34
CA SER A 189 4.23 12.06 1.79
C SER A 189 2.79 11.67 2.12
N ALA A 190 1.81 12.18 1.37
CA ALA A 190 0.41 11.81 1.53
C ALA A 190 0.16 10.34 1.14
N ALA A 191 0.81 9.87 0.09
CA ALA A 191 0.75 8.48 -0.34
C ALA A 191 1.33 7.51 0.71
N SER A 192 2.47 7.85 1.31
CA SER A 192 3.07 7.09 2.40
C SER A 192 2.20 7.05 3.65
N LEU A 193 1.56 8.18 3.98
CA LEU A 193 0.60 8.23 5.09
C LEU A 193 -0.53 7.24 4.87
N LEU A 194 -1.12 7.22 3.67
CA LEU A 194 -2.19 6.28 3.32
C LEU A 194 -1.69 4.83 3.36
N GLY A 195 -0.54 4.56 2.72
CA GLY A 195 0.05 3.23 2.66
C GLY A 195 0.40 2.66 4.04
N ALA A 196 0.93 3.48 4.94
CA ALA A 196 1.23 3.04 6.31
C ALA A 196 -0.01 2.94 7.20
N ALA A 197 -1.02 3.81 7.02
CA ALA A 197 -2.18 3.85 7.89
C ALA A 197 -3.20 2.74 7.58
N MET A 198 -3.39 2.38 6.31
CA MET A 198 -4.43 1.41 5.92
C MET A 198 -4.24 0.02 6.54
N PRO A 199 -3.06 -0.61 6.48
CA PRO A 199 -2.84 -1.90 7.16
C PRO A 199 -3.10 -1.83 8.67
N LEU A 200 -2.69 -0.72 9.33
CA LEU A 200 -2.91 -0.52 10.76
C LEU A 200 -4.40 -0.36 11.10
N ILE A 201 -5.17 0.29 10.22
CA ILE A 201 -6.62 0.44 10.39
C ILE A 201 -7.28 -0.93 10.26
N LEU A 202 -6.92 -1.74 9.27
CA LEU A 202 -7.49 -3.08 9.08
C LEU A 202 -7.15 -4.00 10.25
N ASP A 203 -5.91 -3.98 10.76
CA ASP A 203 -5.51 -4.70 11.98
C ASP A 203 -6.41 -4.36 13.19
N ILE A 204 -6.72 -3.06 13.37
CA ILE A 204 -7.62 -2.64 14.46
C ILE A 204 -9.03 -3.23 14.31
N PHE A 205 -9.52 -3.37 13.07
CA PHE A 205 -10.83 -3.96 12.78
C PHE A 205 -10.82 -5.49 12.69
N GLY A 206 -9.68 -6.15 12.89
CA GLY A 206 -9.54 -7.60 12.79
C GLY A 206 -9.65 -8.11 11.35
N VAL A 207 -9.32 -7.28 10.37
CA VAL A 207 -9.23 -7.64 8.96
C VAL A 207 -7.76 -7.80 8.61
N ASP A 208 -7.44 -8.82 7.83
CA ASP A 208 -6.08 -9.10 7.40
C ASP A 208 -5.41 -7.86 6.75
N PRO A 209 -4.29 -7.37 7.32
CA PRO A 209 -3.59 -6.19 6.81
C PRO A 209 -3.01 -6.38 5.41
N ALA A 210 -2.72 -7.58 4.96
CA ALA A 210 -2.15 -7.86 3.64
C ALA A 210 -3.10 -7.45 2.51
N VAL A 211 -4.42 -7.57 2.72
CA VAL A 211 -5.47 -7.15 1.78
C VAL A 211 -5.41 -5.65 1.49
N ALA A 212 -4.95 -4.84 2.46
CA ALA A 212 -4.89 -3.38 2.32
C ALA A 212 -3.77 -2.87 1.42
N SER A 213 -2.70 -3.63 1.25
CA SER A 213 -1.51 -3.15 0.53
C SER A 213 -1.64 -3.25 -0.99
N GLY A 214 -2.65 -3.94 -1.48
CA GLY A 214 -2.86 -4.20 -2.90
C GLY A 214 -3.73 -3.17 -3.62
N PRO A 215 -4.63 -3.65 -4.47
CA PRO A 215 -5.42 -2.85 -5.40
C PRO A 215 -6.26 -1.74 -4.75
N LEU A 216 -6.74 -1.95 -3.51
CA LEU A 216 -7.58 -0.99 -2.79
C LEU A 216 -6.81 0.30 -2.47
N VAL A 217 -5.61 0.15 -1.90
CA VAL A 217 -4.77 1.30 -1.52
C VAL A 217 -4.28 2.03 -2.76
N SER A 218 -3.86 1.32 -3.81
CA SER A 218 -3.41 1.96 -5.05
C SER A 218 -4.50 2.83 -5.68
N THR A 219 -5.75 2.36 -5.68
CA THR A 219 -6.89 3.07 -6.24
C THR A 219 -7.20 4.39 -5.49
N ILE A 220 -7.22 4.33 -4.15
CA ILE A 220 -7.43 5.53 -3.33
C ILE A 220 -6.25 6.48 -3.46
N ASN A 221 -5.04 5.93 -3.49
CA ASN A 221 -3.81 6.69 -3.61
C ASN A 221 -3.73 7.48 -4.93
N ASP A 222 -4.15 6.92 -6.05
CA ASP A 222 -4.16 7.59 -7.34
C ASP A 222 -5.02 8.86 -7.32
N SER A 223 -6.21 8.77 -6.72
CA SER A 223 -7.11 9.90 -6.58
C SER A 223 -6.54 10.96 -5.63
N LEU A 224 -5.94 10.54 -4.52
CA LEU A 224 -5.28 11.42 -3.56
C LEU A 224 -4.08 12.13 -4.18
N ALA A 225 -3.22 11.40 -4.88
CA ALA A 225 -2.04 11.95 -5.54
C ALA A 225 -2.41 13.04 -6.56
N LEU A 226 -3.43 12.81 -7.37
CA LEU A 226 -3.93 13.80 -8.32
C LEU A 226 -4.54 15.02 -7.63
N ALA A 227 -5.33 14.82 -6.59
CA ALA A 227 -5.93 15.92 -5.83
C ALA A 227 -4.84 16.81 -5.19
N VAL A 228 -3.84 16.18 -4.58
CA VAL A 228 -2.67 16.90 -4.02
C VAL A 228 -1.90 17.63 -5.12
N TYR A 229 -1.62 16.95 -6.23
CA TYR A 229 -0.88 17.54 -7.34
C TYR A 229 -1.56 18.78 -7.89
N PHE A 230 -2.81 18.67 -8.30
CA PHE A 230 -3.55 19.82 -8.84
C PHE A 230 -3.80 20.90 -7.80
N GLY A 231 -3.99 20.53 -6.53
CA GLY A 231 -4.11 21.48 -5.42
C GLY A 231 -2.84 22.31 -5.24
N VAL A 232 -1.68 21.67 -5.17
CA VAL A 232 -0.37 22.33 -5.06
C VAL A 232 -0.07 23.17 -6.29
N ALA A 233 -0.28 22.61 -7.50
CA ALA A 233 -0.07 23.34 -8.74
C ALA A 233 -0.93 24.60 -8.83
N THR A 234 -2.22 24.50 -8.49
CA THR A 234 -3.13 25.66 -8.46
C THR A 234 -2.66 26.70 -7.47
N MET A 235 -2.30 26.29 -6.25
CA MET A 235 -1.84 27.18 -5.20
C MET A 235 -0.59 27.97 -5.64
N ILE A 236 0.39 27.30 -6.23
CA ILE A 236 1.63 27.93 -6.66
C ILE A 236 1.40 28.86 -7.84
N LEU A 237 0.66 28.40 -8.86
CA LEU A 237 0.39 29.18 -10.07
C LEU A 237 -0.46 30.43 -9.80
N VAL A 238 -1.39 30.36 -8.84
CA VAL A 238 -2.22 31.53 -8.46
C VAL A 238 -1.47 32.49 -7.54
N THR A 239 -0.53 32.02 -6.71
CA THR A 239 0.15 32.86 -5.70
C THR A 239 1.39 33.53 -6.25
N ILE A 240 2.08 32.91 -7.20
CA ILE A 240 3.40 33.33 -7.70
C ILE A 240 3.34 33.77 -9.16
N GLY A 241 2.37 33.27 -9.95
CA GLY A 241 2.15 33.62 -11.35
C GLY A 241 1.17 34.75 -11.49
#